data_03708aae351fe5c409cac1ee0e1daab3
#
_entry.id   03708aae351fe5c409cac1ee0e1daab3
#
_cell.length_a   1.000
_cell.length_b   1.000
_cell.length_c   1.000
_cell.angle_alpha   90.00
_cell.angle_beta   90.00
_cell.angle_gamma   90.00
#
_symmetry.space_group_name_H-M   'P 1'
#
loop_
_entity.id
_entity.type
_entity.pdbx_description
1 polymer ?
#
loop_
_entity_poly.entity_id
_entity_poly.type
_entity_poly.pdbx_seq_one_letter_code
_entity_poly.pdbx_strand_id
1 'polypeptide(L)'
;MIESITGPDRAQPLPLYYQIYETLRAQLTDGVWAAGDFLPPIPQLAARFSVSIVTIRQALELLRADGLVMSERGRGTSVVEVPATTKPLYLESTVSELIRLYSEDVPELEPLDEGVSIPALSEADFTLCQSYYFMKRAHIRDGMRYCLITLHIKEDLFRRNEDDFRQRLALPVLFENGDVKIGRAWQKLQIEKADHSVATLLKIPTGDPVARVKRYITDNANE
;
A
#
# COMPACT_ATOMS: atom_id res chain seq x y z
N MET A 1 2.49 9.38 -10.95
CA MET A 1 3.48 8.34 -11.34
C MET A 1 3.11 7.11 -10.52
N ILE A 2 2.67 6.02 -11.14
CA ILE A 2 2.22 4.81 -10.43
C ILE A 2 3.48 4.13 -9.89
N GLU A 3 3.48 3.82 -8.58
CA GLU A 3 4.59 3.14 -7.86
C GLU A 3 5.26 2.04 -8.69
N SER A 4 6.58 1.88 -8.52
CA SER A 4 7.39 0.83 -9.15
C SER A 4 6.81 -0.53 -8.81
N ILE A 5 6.09 -1.13 -9.75
CA ILE A 5 5.59 -2.49 -9.55
C ILE A 5 6.78 -3.43 -9.71
N THR A 6 7.16 -4.09 -8.64
CA THR A 6 8.08 -5.23 -8.71
C THR A 6 7.46 -6.27 -9.63
N GLY A 7 8.17 -6.62 -10.71
CA GLY A 7 7.72 -7.66 -11.65
C GLY A 7 7.62 -9.02 -10.94
N PRO A 8 6.86 -9.98 -11.51
CA PRO A 8 6.70 -11.30 -10.92
C PRO A 8 8.05 -12.03 -10.84
N ASP A 9 8.27 -12.71 -9.72
CA ASP A 9 9.50 -13.47 -9.48
C ASP A 9 9.42 -14.85 -10.15
N ARG A 10 10.33 -15.10 -11.09
CA ARG A 10 10.42 -16.38 -11.80
C ARG A 10 11.00 -17.53 -10.97
N ALA A 11 11.62 -17.23 -9.83
CA ALA A 11 12.19 -18.23 -8.93
C ALA A 11 11.16 -18.83 -7.97
N GLN A 12 9.96 -18.24 -7.87
CA GLN A 12 8.90 -18.76 -7.02
C GLN A 12 8.12 -19.90 -7.68
N PRO A 13 7.64 -20.87 -6.87
CA PRO A 13 6.85 -22.01 -7.36
C PRO A 13 5.47 -21.63 -7.90
N LEU A 14 5.01 -20.39 -7.68
CA LEU A 14 3.72 -19.91 -8.14
C LEU A 14 3.76 -19.50 -9.60
N PRO A 15 2.76 -19.89 -10.42
CA PRO A 15 2.66 -19.45 -11.80
C PRO A 15 2.64 -17.92 -11.94
N LEU A 16 3.34 -17.37 -12.95
CA LEU A 16 3.47 -15.93 -13.16
C LEU A 16 2.10 -15.24 -13.30
N TYR A 17 1.13 -15.87 -13.96
CA TYR A 17 -0.21 -15.30 -14.08
C TYR A 17 -0.91 -15.13 -12.74
N TYR A 18 -0.68 -16.04 -11.79
CA TYR A 18 -1.27 -15.96 -10.46
C TYR A 18 -0.65 -14.85 -9.62
N GLN A 19 0.67 -14.67 -9.71
CA GLN A 19 1.38 -13.57 -9.05
C GLN A 19 0.88 -12.21 -9.56
N ILE A 20 0.66 -12.08 -10.87
CA ILE A 20 0.11 -10.86 -11.49
C ILE A 20 -1.34 -10.65 -11.06
N TYR A 21 -2.16 -11.72 -11.04
CA TYR A 21 -3.53 -11.65 -10.54
C TYR A 21 -3.58 -11.09 -9.11
N GLU A 22 -2.77 -11.63 -8.18
CA GLU A 22 -2.75 -11.14 -6.78
C GLU A 22 -2.26 -9.68 -6.70
N THR A 23 -1.26 -9.30 -7.49
CA THR A 23 -0.77 -7.91 -7.55
C THR A 23 -1.86 -6.95 -8.04
N LEU A 24 -2.52 -7.27 -9.14
CA LEU A 24 -3.60 -6.44 -9.68
C LEU A 24 -4.81 -6.42 -8.74
N ARG A 25 -5.13 -7.55 -8.12
CA ARG A 25 -6.22 -7.64 -7.13
C ARG A 25 -5.98 -6.74 -5.94
N ALA A 26 -4.76 -6.74 -5.39
CA ALA A 26 -4.39 -5.85 -4.29
C ALA A 26 -4.55 -4.37 -4.70
N GLN A 27 -4.09 -3.99 -5.90
CA GLN A 27 -4.22 -2.63 -6.41
C GLN A 27 -5.69 -2.20 -6.62
N LEU A 28 -6.55 -3.12 -7.07
CA LEU A 28 -8.00 -2.87 -7.19
C LEU A 28 -8.64 -2.67 -5.81
N THR A 29 -8.28 -3.52 -4.85
CA THR A 29 -8.76 -3.40 -3.47
C THR A 29 -8.26 -2.12 -2.79
N ASP A 30 -7.05 -1.66 -3.13
CA ASP A 30 -6.47 -0.42 -2.64
C ASP A 30 -7.04 0.84 -3.30
N GLY A 31 -7.90 0.67 -4.31
CA GLY A 31 -8.53 1.79 -5.01
C GLY A 31 -7.57 2.56 -5.92
N VAL A 32 -6.49 1.92 -6.38
CA VAL A 32 -5.60 2.49 -7.41
C VAL A 32 -6.37 2.81 -8.70
N TRP A 33 -7.44 2.03 -8.95
CA TRP A 33 -8.45 2.31 -9.97
C TRP A 33 -9.83 2.35 -9.33
N ALA A 34 -10.59 3.37 -9.67
CA ALA A 34 -11.98 3.48 -9.24
C ALA A 34 -12.89 2.54 -10.05
N ALA A 35 -14.08 2.25 -9.53
CA ALA A 35 -15.10 1.54 -10.28
C ALA A 35 -15.44 2.30 -11.58
N GLY A 36 -15.42 1.59 -12.71
CA GLY A 36 -15.60 2.17 -14.05
C GLY A 36 -14.31 2.58 -14.74
N ASP A 37 -13.16 2.68 -14.06
CA ASP A 37 -11.87 2.92 -14.69
C ASP A 37 -11.46 1.77 -15.59
N PHE A 38 -10.65 2.06 -16.61
CA PHE A 38 -10.07 1.05 -17.47
C PHE A 38 -8.66 0.68 -17.03
N LEU A 39 -8.40 -0.63 -16.91
CA LEU A 39 -7.03 -1.12 -16.75
C LEU A 39 -6.20 -0.81 -18.01
N PRO A 40 -4.88 -0.64 -17.87
CA PRO A 40 -4.00 -0.49 -19.02
C PRO A 40 -4.20 -1.63 -20.05
N PRO A 41 -4.09 -1.36 -21.35
CA PRO A 41 -4.18 -2.38 -22.39
C PRO A 41 -3.25 -3.56 -22.13
N ILE A 42 -3.70 -4.78 -22.49
CA ILE A 42 -2.94 -6.02 -22.27
C ILE A 42 -1.46 -5.92 -22.71
N PRO A 43 -1.13 -5.33 -23.89
CA PRO A 43 0.27 -5.18 -24.26
C PRO A 43 1.09 -4.30 -23.33
N GLN A 44 0.48 -3.26 -22.76
CA GLN A 44 1.14 -2.38 -21.80
C GLN A 44 1.37 -3.10 -20.45
N LEU A 45 0.38 -3.85 -19.97
CA LEU A 45 0.53 -4.71 -18.79
C LEU A 45 1.62 -5.77 -19.01
N ALA A 46 1.65 -6.40 -20.17
CA ALA A 46 2.68 -7.39 -20.52
C ALA A 46 4.08 -6.80 -20.50
N ALA A 47 4.25 -5.61 -21.07
CA ALA A 47 5.52 -4.88 -21.02
C ALA A 47 5.89 -4.47 -19.57
N ARG A 48 4.93 -3.95 -18.80
CA ARG A 48 5.11 -3.50 -17.41
C ARG A 48 5.56 -4.63 -16.47
N PHE A 49 4.95 -5.81 -16.62
CA PHE A 49 5.28 -7.00 -15.81
C PHE A 49 6.38 -7.86 -16.44
N SER A 50 6.90 -7.53 -17.63
CA SER A 50 7.91 -8.31 -18.36
C SER A 50 7.50 -9.76 -18.61
N VAL A 51 6.23 -9.96 -18.99
CA VAL A 51 5.63 -11.30 -19.25
C VAL A 51 4.93 -11.36 -20.60
N SER A 52 4.49 -12.57 -20.99
CA SER A 52 3.74 -12.76 -22.23
C SER A 52 2.31 -12.19 -22.13
N ILE A 53 1.73 -11.82 -23.27
CA ILE A 53 0.31 -11.45 -23.40
C ILE A 53 -0.62 -12.54 -22.85
N VAL A 54 -0.27 -13.82 -23.06
CA VAL A 54 -1.04 -14.96 -22.56
C VAL A 54 -1.09 -14.97 -21.04
N THR A 55 0.04 -14.69 -20.38
CA THR A 55 0.14 -14.62 -18.92
C THR A 55 -0.78 -13.52 -18.36
N ILE A 56 -0.81 -12.35 -19.00
CA ILE A 56 -1.72 -11.26 -18.58
C ILE A 56 -3.18 -11.66 -18.79
N ARG A 57 -3.52 -12.31 -19.91
CA ARG A 57 -4.90 -12.77 -20.16
C ARG A 57 -5.37 -13.73 -19.07
N GLN A 58 -4.53 -14.68 -18.68
CA GLN A 58 -4.84 -15.63 -17.60
C GLN A 58 -5.08 -14.90 -16.28
N ALA A 59 -4.25 -13.93 -15.94
CA ALA A 59 -4.44 -13.12 -14.73
C ALA A 59 -5.76 -12.33 -14.76
N LEU A 60 -6.09 -11.71 -15.89
CA LEU A 60 -7.34 -10.97 -16.07
C LEU A 60 -8.57 -11.88 -16.08
N GLU A 61 -8.45 -13.12 -16.55
CA GLU A 61 -9.53 -14.12 -16.45
C GLU A 61 -9.85 -14.47 -14.98
N LEU A 62 -8.86 -14.60 -14.13
CA LEU A 62 -9.08 -14.80 -12.70
C LEU A 62 -9.76 -13.59 -12.07
N LEU A 63 -9.29 -12.36 -12.36
CA LEU A 63 -9.93 -11.15 -11.87
C LEU A 63 -11.39 -11.04 -12.33
N ARG A 64 -11.70 -11.48 -13.56
CA ARG A 64 -13.06 -11.52 -14.08
C ARG A 64 -13.90 -12.60 -13.40
N ALA A 65 -13.34 -13.76 -13.13
CA ALA A 65 -14.03 -14.84 -12.40
C ALA A 65 -14.39 -14.40 -10.97
N ASP A 66 -13.54 -13.56 -10.35
CA ASP A 66 -13.81 -12.96 -9.04
C ASP A 66 -14.76 -11.74 -9.11
N GLY A 67 -15.20 -11.35 -10.31
CA GLY A 67 -16.09 -10.21 -10.51
C GLY A 67 -15.44 -8.83 -10.30
N LEU A 68 -14.11 -8.76 -10.24
CA LEU A 68 -13.36 -7.52 -9.99
C LEU A 68 -13.20 -6.66 -11.24
N VAL A 69 -13.24 -7.28 -12.41
CA VAL A 69 -13.14 -6.61 -13.70
C VAL A 69 -14.12 -7.17 -14.71
N MET A 70 -14.50 -6.35 -15.69
CA MET A 70 -15.34 -6.75 -16.81
C MET A 70 -14.65 -6.37 -18.12
N SER A 71 -14.60 -7.31 -19.07
CA SER A 71 -14.00 -7.08 -20.39
C SER A 71 -15.08 -6.79 -21.42
N GLU A 72 -15.00 -5.65 -22.08
CA GLU A 72 -15.87 -5.24 -23.17
C GLU A 72 -15.13 -5.33 -24.49
N ARG A 73 -15.71 -6.04 -25.45
CA ARG A 73 -15.10 -6.20 -26.78
C ARG A 73 -14.88 -4.83 -27.45
N GLY A 74 -13.63 -4.53 -27.78
CA GLY A 74 -13.24 -3.26 -28.44
C GLY A 74 -13.06 -2.07 -27.50
N ARG A 75 -13.44 -2.15 -26.21
CA ARG A 75 -13.31 -1.05 -25.24
C ARG A 75 -12.22 -1.28 -24.19
N GLY A 76 -11.92 -2.52 -23.86
CA GLY A 76 -10.90 -2.86 -22.88
C GLY A 76 -11.44 -3.62 -21.68
N THR A 77 -10.72 -3.57 -20.58
CA THR A 77 -11.09 -4.19 -19.30
C THR A 77 -11.35 -3.09 -18.29
N SER A 78 -12.59 -2.97 -17.82
CA SER A 78 -13.01 -2.00 -16.81
C SER A 78 -13.08 -2.63 -15.43
N VAL A 79 -12.86 -1.81 -14.41
CA VAL A 79 -12.96 -2.20 -13.00
C VAL A 79 -14.44 -2.20 -12.60
N VAL A 80 -14.86 -3.30 -11.98
CA VAL A 80 -16.18 -3.41 -11.37
C VAL A 80 -16.10 -2.90 -9.93
N GLU A 81 -17.22 -2.41 -9.38
CA GLU A 81 -17.26 -2.06 -7.96
C GLU A 81 -16.87 -3.29 -7.11
N VAL A 82 -15.74 -3.18 -6.42
CA VAL A 82 -15.25 -4.26 -5.58
C VAL A 82 -16.03 -4.25 -4.29
N PRO A 83 -16.90 -5.24 -4.02
CA PRO A 83 -17.54 -5.33 -2.71
C PRO A 83 -16.43 -5.47 -1.66
N ALA A 84 -16.44 -4.63 -0.65
CA ALA A 84 -15.52 -4.78 0.48
C ALA A 84 -15.77 -6.17 1.10
N THR A 85 -14.93 -7.15 0.73
CA THR A 85 -15.04 -8.56 1.15
C THR A 85 -14.89 -8.74 2.66
N THR A 86 -14.34 -7.74 3.31
CA THR A 86 -14.32 -7.61 4.77
C THR A 86 -14.63 -6.16 5.11
N LYS A 87 -15.68 -5.92 5.87
CA LYS A 87 -15.91 -4.58 6.41
C LYS A 87 -14.68 -4.20 7.23
N PRO A 88 -13.99 -3.11 6.90
CA PRO A 88 -12.83 -2.70 7.67
C PRO A 88 -13.24 -2.39 9.11
N LEU A 89 -12.40 -2.77 10.05
CA LEU A 89 -12.56 -2.35 11.43
C LEU A 89 -11.95 -0.95 11.56
N TYR A 90 -12.80 0.04 11.81
CA TYR A 90 -12.34 1.39 12.13
C TYR A 90 -12.03 1.44 13.62
N LEU A 91 -10.78 1.75 13.95
CA LEU A 91 -10.32 1.92 15.32
C LEU A 91 -9.95 3.39 15.51
N GLU A 92 -10.69 4.08 16.37
CA GLU A 92 -10.26 5.37 16.88
C GLU A 92 -9.23 5.11 17.98
N SER A 93 -8.04 5.62 17.80
CA SER A 93 -6.97 5.54 18.79
C SER A 93 -6.59 6.94 19.22
N THR A 94 -6.43 7.15 20.52
CA THR A 94 -5.85 8.41 20.99
C THR A 94 -4.37 8.47 20.56
N VAL A 95 -3.90 9.67 20.32
CA VAL A 95 -2.51 9.95 20.00
C VAL A 95 -1.57 9.33 21.04
N SER A 96 -1.93 9.44 22.31
CA SER A 96 -1.14 8.90 23.44
C SER A 96 -1.05 7.37 23.41
N GLU A 97 -2.11 6.67 23.01
CA GLU A 97 -2.10 5.20 22.85
C GLU A 97 -1.19 4.78 21.70
N LEU A 98 -1.21 5.52 20.61
CA LEU A 98 -0.34 5.26 19.46
C LEU A 98 1.14 5.46 19.83
N ILE A 99 1.47 6.52 20.53
CA ILE A 99 2.84 6.77 21.02
C ILE A 99 3.30 5.63 21.91
N ARG A 100 2.47 5.19 22.87
CA ARG A 100 2.81 4.12 23.82
C ARG A 100 3.10 2.80 23.13
N LEU A 101 2.33 2.45 22.09
CA LEU A 101 2.54 1.24 21.30
C LEU A 101 3.92 1.20 20.60
N TYR A 102 4.49 2.37 20.30
CA TYR A 102 5.77 2.48 19.61
C TYR A 102 6.95 2.83 20.51
N SER A 103 6.71 3.14 21.79
CA SER A 103 7.76 3.54 22.73
C SER A 103 8.50 2.36 23.36
N GLU A 104 7.82 1.21 23.46
CA GLU A 104 8.32 0.04 24.21
C GLU A 104 9.20 -0.89 23.35
N ASP A 105 9.18 -0.73 22.02
CA ASP A 105 9.83 -1.68 21.13
C ASP A 105 10.26 -1.00 19.81
N VAL A 106 11.50 -0.56 19.77
CA VAL A 106 12.09 0.10 18.59
C VAL A 106 12.68 -0.96 17.66
N PRO A 107 12.04 -1.23 16.51
CA PRO A 107 12.56 -2.18 15.55
C PRO A 107 13.80 -1.63 14.84
N GLU A 108 14.62 -2.52 14.29
CA GLU A 108 15.56 -2.16 13.26
C GLU A 108 14.81 -1.76 11.99
N LEU A 109 15.22 -0.63 11.38
CA LEU A 109 14.56 -0.06 10.21
C LEU A 109 15.39 -0.32 8.96
N GLU A 110 14.85 -1.07 8.01
CA GLU A 110 15.50 -1.33 6.72
C GLU A 110 14.80 -0.53 5.62
N PRO A 111 15.47 0.46 5.01
CA PRO A 111 14.92 1.22 3.90
C PRO A 111 14.76 0.35 2.66
N LEU A 112 13.64 0.46 1.96
CA LEU A 112 13.34 -0.28 0.74
C LEU A 112 13.17 0.63 -0.47
N ASP A 113 12.48 1.77 -0.31
CA ASP A 113 12.21 2.73 -1.38
C ASP A 113 11.80 4.07 -0.78
N GLU A 114 12.09 5.18 -1.47
CA GLU A 114 11.67 6.52 -1.02
C GLU A 114 11.61 7.50 -2.19
N GLY A 115 10.84 8.57 -2.06
CA GLY A 115 10.73 9.60 -3.08
C GLY A 115 9.57 10.57 -2.85
N VAL A 116 9.25 11.35 -3.86
CA VAL A 116 8.12 12.28 -3.84
C VAL A 116 6.96 11.68 -4.63
N SER A 117 5.81 11.55 -3.98
CA SER A 117 4.58 11.07 -4.64
C SER A 117 3.35 11.53 -3.88
N ILE A 118 2.20 11.58 -4.57
CA ILE A 118 0.89 11.78 -3.95
C ILE A 118 0.30 10.39 -3.69
N PRO A 119 -0.14 10.09 -2.44
CA PRO A 119 -0.76 8.80 -2.15
C PRO A 119 -2.06 8.62 -2.94
N ALA A 120 -2.24 7.43 -3.52
CA ALA A 120 -3.51 7.05 -4.13
C ALA A 120 -4.51 6.68 -3.02
N LEU A 121 -5.42 7.59 -2.68
CA LEU A 121 -6.43 7.38 -1.66
C LEU A 121 -7.82 7.48 -2.29
N SER A 122 -8.61 6.43 -2.15
CA SER A 122 -9.99 6.35 -2.64
C SER A 122 -11.05 6.92 -1.69
N GLU A 123 -10.69 7.07 -0.41
CA GLU A 123 -11.59 7.55 0.65
C GLU A 123 -10.87 8.67 1.41
N ALA A 124 -11.14 9.90 1.06
CA ALA A 124 -10.53 11.03 1.76
C ALA A 124 -11.60 11.88 2.44
N ASP A 125 -11.79 11.66 3.75
CA ASP A 125 -12.48 12.60 4.62
C ASP A 125 -11.57 13.79 5.00
N PHE A 126 -10.50 14.04 4.23
CA PHE A 126 -9.49 15.06 4.50
C PHE A 126 -8.94 15.63 3.20
N THR A 127 -8.28 16.79 3.29
CA THR A 127 -7.66 17.46 2.14
C THR A 127 -6.25 16.94 1.90
N LEU A 128 -5.97 16.47 0.69
CA LEU A 128 -4.61 16.08 0.32
C LEU A 128 -3.73 17.31 0.09
N CYS A 129 -2.51 17.24 0.60
CA CYS A 129 -1.49 18.23 0.30
C CYS A 129 -0.98 18.11 -1.14
N GLN A 130 -0.34 19.15 -1.65
CA GLN A 130 0.18 19.18 -3.01
C GLN A 130 1.34 18.19 -3.25
N SER A 131 2.11 17.88 -2.21
CA SER A 131 3.27 17.01 -2.29
C SER A 131 3.50 16.25 -0.99
N TYR A 132 3.87 14.98 -1.13
CA TYR A 132 4.28 14.11 -0.03
C TYR A 132 5.63 13.49 -0.34
N TYR A 133 6.42 13.29 0.70
CA TYR A 133 7.57 12.39 0.66
C TYR A 133 7.13 11.03 1.16
N PHE A 134 7.30 9.98 0.34
CA PHE A 134 7.02 8.63 0.77
C PHE A 134 8.31 7.91 1.16
N MET A 135 8.21 7.06 2.18
CA MET A 135 9.25 6.13 2.58
C MET A 135 8.63 4.75 2.76
N LYS A 136 9.18 3.77 2.05
CA LYS A 136 8.87 2.36 2.23
C LYS A 136 10.01 1.69 2.97
N ARG A 137 9.70 1.01 4.06
CA ARG A 137 10.71 0.33 4.88
C ARG A 137 10.16 -0.95 5.50
N ALA A 138 11.03 -1.90 5.78
CA ALA A 138 10.72 -3.06 6.60
C ALA A 138 11.13 -2.79 8.05
N HIS A 139 10.34 -3.30 8.99
CA HIS A 139 10.69 -3.38 10.39
C HIS A 139 11.19 -4.80 10.68
N ILE A 140 12.33 -4.87 11.33
CA ILE A 140 13.03 -6.13 11.64
C ILE A 140 13.07 -6.31 13.15
N ARG A 141 12.80 -7.52 13.60
CA ARG A 141 12.98 -7.99 14.96
C ARG A 141 13.57 -9.40 14.93
N ASP A 142 14.58 -9.66 15.73
CA ASP A 142 15.28 -10.95 15.77
C ASP A 142 15.73 -11.44 14.38
N GLY A 143 16.19 -10.51 13.53
CA GLY A 143 16.62 -10.77 12.17
C GLY A 143 15.50 -11.10 11.17
N MET A 144 14.22 -11.00 11.58
CA MET A 144 13.07 -11.26 10.72
C MET A 144 12.30 -9.98 10.40
N ARG A 145 11.96 -9.79 9.13
CA ARG A 145 11.03 -8.75 8.70
C ARG A 145 9.62 -9.15 9.10
N TYR A 146 9.01 -8.43 10.04
CA TYR A 146 7.66 -8.72 10.51
C TYR A 146 6.62 -7.70 10.07
N CYS A 147 7.06 -6.55 9.56
CA CYS A 147 6.16 -5.49 9.12
C CYS A 147 6.77 -4.72 7.94
N LEU A 148 5.92 -4.37 6.97
CA LEU A 148 6.25 -3.44 5.89
C LEU A 148 5.44 -2.17 6.10
N ILE A 149 6.09 -1.03 6.06
CA ILE A 149 5.45 0.27 6.22
C ILE A 149 5.74 1.13 5.01
N THR A 150 4.69 1.76 4.48
CA THR A 150 4.80 2.88 3.56
C THR A 150 4.25 4.12 4.27
N LEU A 151 5.09 5.11 4.46
CA LEU A 151 4.76 6.40 5.05
C LEU A 151 4.60 7.43 3.93
N HIS A 152 3.58 8.27 4.01
CA HIS A 152 3.47 9.49 3.21
C HIS A 152 3.40 10.65 4.19
N ILE A 153 4.39 11.51 4.15
CA ILE A 153 4.55 12.65 5.06
C ILE A 153 4.53 13.91 4.20
N LYS A 154 3.86 14.98 4.63
CA LYS A 154 3.92 16.30 3.95
C LYS A 154 5.38 16.60 3.62
N GLU A 155 5.70 16.94 2.37
CA GLU A 155 7.09 17.05 1.94
C GLU A 155 7.87 18.11 2.72
N ASP A 156 7.24 19.24 3.02
CA ASP A 156 7.87 20.31 3.81
C ASP A 156 8.17 19.88 5.24
N LEU A 157 7.29 19.09 5.86
CA LEU A 157 7.50 18.53 7.20
C LEU A 157 8.62 17.49 7.19
N PHE A 158 8.64 16.62 6.18
CA PHE A 158 9.72 15.66 5.99
C PHE A 158 11.07 16.35 5.86
N ARG A 159 11.17 17.36 4.97
CA ARG A 159 12.44 18.07 4.70
C ARG A 159 13.03 18.76 5.94
N ARG A 160 12.19 19.24 6.85
CA ARG A 160 12.66 19.85 8.10
C ARG A 160 13.23 18.85 9.10
N ASN A 161 12.82 17.58 9.03
CA ASN A 161 13.15 16.52 9.99
C ASN A 161 13.64 15.23 9.28
N GLU A 162 14.34 15.39 8.17
CA GLU A 162 14.69 14.31 7.24
C GLU A 162 15.49 13.18 7.93
N ASP A 163 16.52 13.52 8.69
CA ASP A 163 17.37 12.55 9.38
C ASP A 163 16.58 11.78 10.45
N ASP A 164 15.74 12.48 11.21
CA ASP A 164 14.90 11.86 12.24
C ASP A 164 13.91 10.87 11.63
N PHE A 165 13.23 11.24 10.53
CA PHE A 165 12.27 10.36 9.88
C PHE A 165 12.94 9.12 9.27
N ARG A 166 14.19 9.22 8.81
CA ARG A 166 14.92 8.07 8.28
C ARG A 166 15.41 7.13 9.37
N GLN A 167 15.81 7.66 10.53
CA GLN A 167 16.45 6.88 11.59
C GLN A 167 15.50 6.41 12.68
N ARG A 168 14.33 7.02 12.80
CA ARG A 168 13.39 6.80 13.90
C ARG A 168 12.01 6.42 13.40
N LEU A 169 11.16 5.97 14.30
CA LEU A 169 9.74 5.75 14.04
C LEU A 169 9.05 7.10 13.80
N ALA A 170 8.23 7.19 12.75
CA ALA A 170 7.64 8.44 12.31
C ALA A 170 6.70 9.07 13.35
N LEU A 171 5.94 8.26 14.10
CA LEU A 171 5.01 8.79 15.10
C LEU A 171 5.71 9.55 16.22
N PRO A 172 6.73 9.02 16.90
CA PRO A 172 7.50 9.80 17.88
C PRO A 172 8.05 11.10 17.29
N VAL A 173 8.61 11.06 16.08
CA VAL A 173 9.14 12.28 15.43
C VAL A 173 8.07 13.34 15.23
N LEU A 174 6.86 12.93 14.76
CA LEU A 174 5.74 13.86 14.58
C LEU A 174 5.29 14.53 15.87
N PHE A 175 5.35 13.81 17.00
CA PHE A 175 4.86 14.32 18.28
C PHE A 175 5.91 15.13 19.07
N GLU A 176 7.18 14.78 18.95
CA GLU A 176 8.26 15.44 19.69
C GLU A 176 8.56 16.83 19.13
N ASN A 177 8.45 17.00 17.81
CA ASN A 177 8.86 18.25 17.16
C ASN A 177 7.90 19.44 17.38
N GLY A 178 6.72 19.23 17.96
CA GLY A 178 5.77 20.30 18.30
C GLY A 178 5.22 21.13 17.12
N ASP A 179 5.78 20.93 15.93
CA ASP A 179 5.47 21.69 14.73
C ASP A 179 4.10 21.30 14.12
N VAL A 180 3.60 20.13 14.48
CA VAL A 180 2.32 19.62 13.98
C VAL A 180 1.32 19.54 15.11
N LYS A 181 0.29 20.38 15.04
CA LYS A 181 -0.89 20.25 15.91
C LYS A 181 -1.80 19.18 15.33
N ILE A 182 -1.70 17.98 15.86
CA ILE A 182 -2.54 16.87 15.39
C ILE A 182 -4.00 17.15 15.71
N GLY A 183 -4.82 17.16 14.68
CA GLY A 183 -6.27 17.32 14.76
C GLY A 183 -6.96 16.00 14.99
N ARG A 184 -6.79 15.04 14.09
CA ARG A 184 -7.46 13.74 14.13
C ARG A 184 -6.51 12.62 13.73
N ALA A 185 -6.66 11.45 14.38
CA ALA A 185 -5.99 10.23 14.01
C ALA A 185 -6.98 9.07 13.99
N TRP A 186 -6.98 8.28 12.91
CA TRP A 186 -7.80 7.06 12.80
C TRP A 186 -7.08 6.01 11.98
N GLN A 187 -7.54 4.78 12.10
CA GLN A 187 -6.97 3.67 11.34
C GLN A 187 -8.03 2.70 10.86
N LYS A 188 -7.73 2.06 9.74
CA LYS A 188 -8.51 1.01 9.11
C LYS A 188 -7.68 -0.26 9.11
N LEU A 189 -8.20 -1.32 9.73
CA LEU A 189 -7.56 -2.63 9.79
C LEU A 189 -8.36 -3.61 8.93
N GLN A 190 -7.66 -4.37 8.09
CA GLN A 190 -8.21 -5.43 7.27
C GLN A 190 -7.28 -6.65 7.31
N ILE A 191 -7.86 -7.85 7.27
CA ILE A 191 -7.09 -9.08 7.05
C ILE A 191 -7.16 -9.39 5.56
N GLU A 192 -6.01 -9.53 4.92
CA GLU A 192 -5.87 -9.76 3.50
C GLU A 192 -4.90 -10.92 3.24
N LYS A 193 -4.89 -11.40 2.01
CA LYS A 193 -3.85 -12.34 1.56
C LYS A 193 -2.63 -11.56 1.12
N ALA A 194 -1.44 -12.00 1.55
CA ALA A 194 -0.18 -11.45 1.07
C ALA A 194 -0.10 -11.60 -0.45
N ASP A 195 0.02 -10.48 -1.16
CA ASP A 195 0.38 -10.50 -2.57
C ASP A 195 1.84 -10.95 -2.75
N HIS A 196 2.27 -11.12 -3.98
CA HIS A 196 3.62 -11.56 -4.28
C HIS A 196 4.69 -10.60 -3.72
N SER A 197 4.50 -9.30 -3.81
CA SER A 197 5.45 -8.29 -3.35
C SER A 197 5.60 -8.34 -1.82
N VAL A 198 4.48 -8.35 -1.10
CA VAL A 198 4.45 -8.46 0.37
C VAL A 198 5.06 -9.78 0.83
N ALA A 199 4.66 -10.89 0.18
CA ALA A 199 5.16 -12.23 0.50
C ALA A 199 6.68 -12.33 0.34
N THR A 200 7.23 -11.81 -0.76
CA THR A 200 8.68 -11.81 -1.02
C THR A 200 9.44 -10.97 0.01
N LEU A 201 8.94 -9.78 0.31
CA LEU A 201 9.60 -8.87 1.25
C LEU A 201 9.54 -9.38 2.69
N LEU A 202 8.43 -9.97 3.13
CA LEU A 202 8.28 -10.55 4.47
C LEU A 202 8.84 -11.98 4.58
N LYS A 203 9.20 -12.61 3.45
CA LYS A 203 9.64 -14.01 3.37
C LYS A 203 8.60 -15.00 3.90
N ILE A 204 7.33 -14.77 3.53
CA ILE A 204 6.19 -15.66 3.83
C ILE A 204 5.62 -16.21 2.52
N PRO A 205 4.83 -17.28 2.54
CA PRO A 205 4.13 -17.78 1.35
C PRO A 205 3.17 -16.73 0.77
N THR A 206 3.09 -16.64 -0.57
CA THR A 206 2.05 -15.83 -1.23
C THR A 206 0.67 -16.40 -0.89
N GLY A 207 -0.25 -15.52 -0.53
CA GLY A 207 -1.59 -15.90 -0.08
C GLY A 207 -1.74 -16.10 1.41
N ASP A 208 -0.66 -16.07 2.19
CA ASP A 208 -0.74 -16.11 3.65
C ASP A 208 -1.51 -14.89 4.18
N PRO A 209 -2.26 -15.05 5.28
CA PRO A 209 -3.01 -13.96 5.87
C PRO A 209 -2.07 -12.92 6.48
N VAL A 210 -2.30 -11.65 6.14
CA VAL A 210 -1.59 -10.50 6.70
C VAL A 210 -2.60 -9.46 7.20
N ALA A 211 -2.24 -8.75 8.26
CA ALA A 211 -3.00 -7.61 8.74
C ALA A 211 -2.52 -6.36 7.98
N ARG A 212 -3.40 -5.73 7.21
CA ARG A 212 -3.17 -4.42 6.60
C ARG A 212 -3.76 -3.33 7.48
N VAL A 213 -2.93 -2.39 7.89
CA VAL A 213 -3.35 -1.23 8.66
C VAL A 213 -3.07 0.03 7.85
N LYS A 214 -4.13 0.76 7.46
CA LYS A 214 -4.02 2.11 6.91
C LYS A 214 -4.29 3.09 8.04
N ARG A 215 -3.33 3.96 8.33
CA ARG A 215 -3.43 4.98 9.38
C ARG A 215 -3.37 6.36 8.76
N TYR A 216 -4.25 7.22 9.23
CA TYR A 216 -4.37 8.59 8.77
C TYR A 216 -4.22 9.51 9.96
N ILE A 217 -3.44 10.56 9.80
CA ILE A 217 -3.22 11.58 10.80
C ILE A 217 -3.34 12.92 10.09
N THR A 218 -4.25 13.76 10.52
CA THR A 218 -4.42 15.10 9.99
C THR A 218 -4.10 16.14 11.05
N ASP A 219 -3.76 17.32 10.61
CA ASP A 219 -3.66 18.50 11.48
C ASP A 219 -5.03 19.15 11.76
N ASN A 220 -5.03 20.26 12.46
CA ASN A 220 -6.27 21.00 12.76
C ASN A 220 -6.92 21.64 11.54
N ALA A 221 -6.23 21.75 10.40
CA ALA A 221 -6.77 22.22 9.14
C ALA A 221 -7.41 21.07 8.31
N ASN A 222 -7.39 19.83 8.84
CA ASN A 222 -7.83 18.61 8.19
C ASN A 222 -6.99 18.25 6.94
N GLU A 223 -5.70 18.61 6.97
CA GLU A 223 -4.71 18.24 5.97
C GLU A 223 -3.80 17.12 6.43
#